data_3fdc229b772c38b48f38e0b60d534cba
#
_entry.id   3fdc229b772c38b48f38e0b60d534cba
#
_cell.length_a   1.000
_cell.length_b   1.000
_cell.length_c   1.000
_cell.angle_alpha   90.00
_cell.angle_beta   90.00
_cell.angle_gamma   90.00
#
_symmetry.space_group_name_H-M   'P 1'
#
loop_
_entity.id
_entity.type
_entity.pdbx_description
1 polymer ?
#
loop_
_entity_poly.entity_id
_entity_poly.type
_entity_poly.pdbx_seq_one_letter_code
_entity_poly.pdbx_strand_id
1 'polypeptide(L)'
;MVPYLSIVLTGRNDNFGGDFNQRLFSALSYNHRLLSEAGVAYELVFVEWRPVRGRLLLADLIREQLPGIASHLITYEVDERYHDAFSQNPRLQFHEFIAKNVGIRRAQGSYILATNTDIYLSRDIVNMIARQTLRPMVLYRATRLDMKSWLDATNLDETVLTDPRNQAALNVLKPPYFTNASGDFLLLDRFSFHALRGFNEIVRFAKIHIDANFCFHVRAHGLAIADTGAYVYHFGEGTFRAQRRVYRARPSNAPWGGNWRKQMLYDNPPNWGLGDAPVVRRDDRHRRVEFDDRAVPPLVALGRLTTPAFVPTEFKL
;
A
#
# COMPACT_ATOMS: atom_id res chain seq x y z
N MET A 1 20.30 -9.46 9.00
CA MET A 1 19.89 -8.31 9.85
C MET A 1 18.41 -8.12 9.64
N VAL A 2 17.62 -7.95 10.70
CA VAL A 2 16.19 -7.66 10.59
C VAL A 2 16.05 -6.20 10.14
N PRO A 3 15.28 -5.89 9.08
CA PRO A 3 15.11 -4.52 8.64
C PRO A 3 14.33 -3.69 9.68
N TYR A 4 14.61 -2.39 9.75
CA TYR A 4 13.80 -1.46 10.54
C TYR A 4 12.50 -1.11 9.80
N LEU A 5 12.58 -0.94 8.48
CA LEU A 5 11.46 -0.55 7.63
C LEU A 5 11.17 -1.63 6.58
N SER A 6 9.90 -2.00 6.41
CA SER A 6 9.40 -2.69 5.22
C SER A 6 8.59 -1.71 4.38
N ILE A 7 8.95 -1.53 3.12
CA ILE A 7 8.15 -0.76 2.17
C ILE A 7 7.32 -1.75 1.36
N VAL A 8 6.01 -1.70 1.50
CA VAL A 8 5.08 -2.61 0.80
C VAL A 8 4.47 -1.89 -0.39
N LEU A 9 4.75 -2.42 -1.57
CA LEU A 9 4.27 -1.95 -2.86
C LEU A 9 3.54 -3.07 -3.61
N THR A 10 2.64 -2.67 -4.48
CA THR A 10 1.90 -3.62 -5.32
C THR A 10 1.80 -3.14 -6.75
N GLY A 11 1.83 -4.06 -7.69
CA GLY A 11 1.71 -3.73 -9.10
C GLY A 11 1.14 -4.88 -9.93
N ARG A 12 0.97 -4.60 -11.21
CA ARG A 12 0.60 -5.55 -12.24
C ARG A 12 1.36 -5.21 -13.52
N ASN A 13 1.86 -6.23 -14.21
CA ASN A 13 2.68 -6.08 -15.42
C ASN A 13 1.88 -5.68 -16.68
N ASP A 14 0.82 -4.88 -16.55
CA ASP A 14 0.00 -4.38 -17.65
C ASP A 14 0.39 -2.97 -18.12
N ASN A 15 1.41 -2.38 -17.52
CA ASN A 15 1.87 -1.02 -17.77
C ASN A 15 0.72 0.00 -17.71
N PHE A 16 -0.05 -0.06 -16.63
CA PHE A 16 -1.23 0.76 -16.39
C PHE A 16 -0.96 2.26 -16.68
N GLY A 17 -1.81 2.84 -17.53
CA GLY A 17 -1.65 4.23 -17.96
C GLY A 17 -0.63 4.43 -19.08
N GLY A 18 0.10 3.39 -19.49
CA GLY A 18 1.15 3.46 -20.49
C GLY A 18 2.53 3.86 -19.95
N ASP A 19 2.59 4.35 -18.72
CA ASP A 19 3.79 4.87 -18.07
C ASP A 19 4.07 4.26 -16.68
N PHE A 20 3.33 3.23 -16.29
CA PHE A 20 3.44 2.62 -14.96
C PHE A 20 4.87 2.16 -14.64
N ASN A 21 5.51 1.47 -15.58
CA ASN A 21 6.87 0.96 -15.37
C ASN A 21 7.86 2.10 -15.15
N GLN A 22 7.74 3.18 -15.92
CA GLN A 22 8.60 4.36 -15.77
C GLN A 22 8.41 4.99 -14.38
N ARG A 23 7.17 5.21 -13.94
CA ARG A 23 6.86 5.77 -12.62
C ARG A 23 7.39 4.89 -11.49
N LEU A 24 7.18 3.58 -11.60
CA LEU A 24 7.68 2.60 -10.64
C LEU A 24 9.21 2.64 -10.51
N PHE A 25 9.93 2.52 -11.62
CA PHE A 25 11.39 2.47 -11.58
C PHE A 25 12.00 3.77 -11.07
N SER A 26 11.42 4.88 -11.45
CA SER A 26 11.85 6.21 -11.03
C SER A 26 11.67 6.42 -9.53
N ALA A 27 10.49 6.11 -9.00
CA ALA A 27 10.20 6.24 -7.58
C ALA A 27 11.07 5.27 -6.74
N LEU A 28 11.25 4.04 -7.23
CA LEU A 28 12.11 3.06 -6.56
C LEU A 28 13.57 3.53 -6.51
N SER A 29 14.11 4.02 -7.64
CA SER A 29 15.48 4.51 -7.71
C SER A 29 15.72 5.70 -6.78
N TYR A 30 14.81 6.67 -6.80
CA TYR A 30 14.87 7.84 -5.95
C TYR A 30 14.81 7.48 -4.45
N ASN A 31 13.82 6.71 -4.05
CA ASN A 31 13.62 6.32 -2.66
C ASN A 31 14.77 5.46 -2.15
N HIS A 32 15.26 4.53 -2.99
CA HIS A 32 16.43 3.71 -2.65
C HIS A 32 17.66 4.58 -2.34
N ARG A 33 17.95 5.55 -3.20
CA ARG A 33 19.06 6.47 -3.00
C ARG A 33 18.95 7.18 -1.65
N LEU A 34 17.80 7.81 -1.35
CA LEU A 34 17.61 8.54 -0.09
C LEU A 34 17.73 7.64 1.14
N LEU A 35 17.12 6.45 1.11
CA LEU A 35 17.17 5.50 2.21
C LEU A 35 18.59 4.98 2.45
N SER A 36 19.34 4.73 1.38
CA SER A 36 20.73 4.29 1.44
C SER A 36 21.66 5.38 1.97
N GLU A 37 21.51 6.61 1.50
CA GLU A 37 22.26 7.77 1.99
C GLU A 37 22.03 8.00 3.49
N ALA A 38 20.81 7.78 3.97
CA ALA A 38 20.44 7.92 5.38
C ALA A 38 20.78 6.70 6.24
N GLY A 39 21.33 5.62 5.67
CA GLY A 39 21.68 4.40 6.38
C GLY A 39 20.49 3.60 6.93
N VAL A 40 19.29 3.75 6.34
CA VAL A 40 18.10 3.02 6.79
C VAL A 40 18.21 1.55 6.42
N ALA A 41 18.12 0.67 7.40
CA ALA A 41 18.00 -0.77 7.16
C ALA A 41 16.56 -1.08 6.71
N TYR A 42 16.37 -1.40 5.43
CA TYR A 42 15.03 -1.64 4.88
C TYR A 42 14.97 -2.84 3.96
N GLU A 43 13.75 -3.35 3.77
CA GLU A 43 13.37 -4.27 2.70
C GLU A 43 12.26 -3.65 1.85
N LEU A 44 12.23 -4.05 0.59
CA LEU A 44 11.18 -3.71 -0.36
C LEU A 44 10.35 -4.97 -0.63
N VAL A 45 9.11 -5.01 -0.15
CA VAL A 45 8.17 -6.11 -0.37
C VAL A 45 7.25 -5.73 -1.53
N PHE A 46 7.48 -6.33 -2.68
CA PHE A 46 6.69 -6.06 -3.88
C PHE A 46 5.74 -7.22 -4.17
N VAL A 47 4.45 -6.93 -4.25
CA VAL A 47 3.41 -7.93 -4.57
C VAL A 47 2.89 -7.69 -5.97
N GLU A 48 3.14 -8.64 -6.87
CA GLU A 48 2.61 -8.64 -8.22
C GLU A 48 1.30 -9.41 -8.26
N TRP A 49 0.21 -8.66 -8.38
CA TRP A 49 -1.14 -9.20 -8.33
C TRP A 49 -1.67 -9.51 -9.72
N ARG A 50 -2.12 -10.76 -9.95
CA ARG A 50 -2.73 -11.18 -11.21
C ARG A 50 -1.86 -10.81 -12.42
N PRO A 51 -0.62 -11.26 -12.52
CA PRO A 51 0.24 -10.91 -13.64
C PRO A 51 -0.37 -11.34 -14.99
N VAL A 52 -0.16 -10.53 -16.00
CA VAL A 52 -0.63 -10.81 -17.38
C VAL A 52 0.28 -11.87 -17.97
N ARG A 53 -0.30 -12.99 -18.38
CA ARG A 53 0.43 -14.09 -19.03
C ARG A 53 1.16 -13.63 -20.28
N GLY A 54 2.35 -14.14 -20.51
CA GLY A 54 3.17 -13.82 -21.68
C GLY A 54 3.91 -12.48 -21.59
N ARG A 55 3.84 -11.78 -20.47
CA ARG A 55 4.65 -10.58 -20.19
C ARG A 55 5.67 -10.87 -19.10
N LEU A 56 6.83 -10.19 -19.16
CA LEU A 56 7.81 -10.24 -18.08
C LEU A 56 7.18 -9.76 -16.78
N LEU A 57 7.54 -10.41 -15.69
CA LEU A 57 7.11 -9.98 -14.35
C LEU A 57 7.76 -8.64 -14.00
N LEU A 58 7.05 -7.80 -13.28
CA LEU A 58 7.63 -6.54 -12.75
C LEU A 58 8.82 -6.83 -11.85
N ALA A 59 8.78 -7.93 -11.10
CA ALA A 59 9.88 -8.39 -10.28
C ALA A 59 11.18 -8.58 -11.06
N ASP A 60 11.10 -9.16 -12.25
CA ASP A 60 12.25 -9.39 -13.13
C ASP A 60 12.73 -8.09 -13.75
N LEU A 61 11.80 -7.25 -14.20
CA LEU A 61 12.11 -5.91 -14.74
C LEU A 61 12.78 -5.02 -13.70
N ILE A 62 12.32 -5.04 -12.43
CA ILE A 62 12.95 -4.27 -11.35
C ILE A 62 14.40 -4.74 -11.13
N ARG A 63 14.64 -6.05 -11.10
CA ARG A 63 15.99 -6.61 -10.91
C ARG A 63 16.93 -6.25 -12.05
N GLU A 64 16.42 -6.28 -13.29
CA GLU A 64 17.18 -5.94 -14.48
C GLU A 64 17.51 -4.44 -14.54
N GLN A 65 16.51 -3.59 -14.33
CA GLN A 65 16.65 -2.13 -14.49
C GLN A 65 17.30 -1.47 -13.27
N LEU A 66 17.16 -2.05 -12.07
CA LEU A 66 17.59 -1.47 -10.81
C LEU A 66 18.39 -2.49 -9.98
N PRO A 67 19.56 -2.95 -10.45
CA PRO A 67 20.33 -4.01 -9.77
C PRO A 67 20.75 -3.63 -8.34
N GLY A 68 20.92 -2.33 -8.04
CA GLY A 68 21.21 -1.85 -6.69
C GLY A 68 20.10 -2.14 -5.68
N ILE A 69 18.85 -2.28 -6.12
CA ILE A 69 17.69 -2.57 -5.27
C ILE A 69 17.51 -4.09 -5.04
N ALA A 70 18.08 -4.92 -5.88
CA ALA A 70 17.85 -6.37 -5.88
C ALA A 70 18.11 -7.02 -4.51
N SER A 71 19.11 -6.55 -3.76
CA SER A 71 19.43 -7.06 -2.42
C SER A 71 18.37 -6.70 -1.36
N HIS A 72 17.55 -5.70 -1.58
CA HIS A 72 16.47 -5.27 -0.70
C HIS A 72 15.11 -5.83 -1.11
N LEU A 73 14.98 -6.28 -2.37
CA LEU A 73 13.71 -6.66 -2.99
C LEU A 73 13.30 -8.09 -2.63
N ILE A 74 12.11 -8.24 -2.05
CA ILE A 74 11.41 -9.51 -1.88
C ILE A 74 10.11 -9.43 -2.66
N THR A 75 9.84 -10.41 -3.53
CA THR A 75 8.67 -10.37 -4.41
C THR A 75 7.73 -11.54 -4.16
N TYR A 76 6.43 -11.25 -4.26
CA TYR A 76 5.35 -12.22 -4.20
C TYR A 76 4.50 -12.12 -5.46
N GLU A 77 4.59 -13.13 -6.33
CA GLU A 77 3.68 -13.32 -7.45
C GLU A 77 2.40 -13.98 -6.94
N VAL A 78 1.25 -13.33 -7.09
CA VAL A 78 -0.03 -13.88 -6.64
C VAL A 78 -0.78 -14.49 -7.82
N ASP A 79 -1.16 -15.77 -7.69
CA ASP A 79 -1.90 -16.51 -8.71
C ASP A 79 -3.16 -15.76 -9.13
N GLU A 80 -3.40 -15.71 -10.43
CA GLU A 80 -4.50 -14.94 -11.03
C GLU A 80 -5.90 -15.37 -10.55
N ARG A 81 -6.07 -16.64 -10.19
CA ARG A 81 -7.34 -17.21 -9.70
C ARG A 81 -7.82 -16.52 -8.42
N TYR A 82 -6.92 -15.99 -7.59
CA TYR A 82 -7.34 -15.21 -6.42
C TYR A 82 -8.10 -13.95 -6.81
N HIS A 83 -7.71 -13.28 -7.90
CA HIS A 83 -8.46 -12.11 -8.35
C HIS A 83 -9.91 -12.47 -8.69
N ASP A 84 -10.10 -13.56 -9.41
CA ASP A 84 -11.43 -14.02 -9.84
C ASP A 84 -12.28 -14.48 -8.63
N ALA A 85 -11.65 -15.14 -7.66
CA ALA A 85 -12.31 -15.56 -6.42
C ALA A 85 -12.70 -14.38 -5.51
N PHE A 86 -11.91 -13.29 -5.49
CA PHE A 86 -12.23 -12.11 -4.69
C PHE A 86 -13.19 -11.14 -5.39
N SER A 87 -13.11 -10.99 -6.72
CA SER A 87 -13.71 -9.86 -7.43
C SER A 87 -15.24 -9.89 -7.42
N GLN A 88 -15.84 -8.80 -6.93
CA GLN A 88 -17.27 -8.50 -7.06
C GLN A 88 -17.55 -7.39 -8.09
N ASN A 89 -16.54 -6.99 -8.86
CA ASN A 89 -16.66 -6.01 -9.91
C ASN A 89 -15.79 -6.44 -11.11
N PRO A 90 -16.40 -6.97 -12.18
CA PRO A 90 -15.65 -7.51 -13.32
C PRO A 90 -14.83 -6.45 -14.08
N ARG A 91 -15.10 -5.17 -13.85
CA ARG A 91 -14.34 -4.06 -14.41
C ARG A 91 -13.08 -3.74 -13.62
N LEU A 92 -13.00 -4.21 -12.36
CA LEU A 92 -11.85 -3.98 -11.50
C LEU A 92 -10.79 -5.04 -11.82
N GLN A 93 -9.66 -4.64 -12.36
CA GLN A 93 -8.58 -5.54 -12.77
C GLN A 93 -7.52 -5.76 -11.70
N PHE A 94 -7.58 -4.99 -10.61
CA PHE A 94 -6.55 -4.97 -9.59
C PHE A 94 -7.12 -4.68 -8.20
N HIS A 95 -6.91 -5.60 -7.26
CA HIS A 95 -7.28 -5.45 -5.85
C HIS A 95 -6.08 -4.97 -5.03
N GLU A 96 -5.75 -3.69 -5.14
CA GLU A 96 -4.56 -3.07 -4.58
C GLU A 96 -4.39 -3.36 -3.08
N PHE A 97 -5.43 -3.18 -2.28
CA PHE A 97 -5.32 -3.29 -0.83
C PHE A 97 -5.31 -4.74 -0.34
N ILE A 98 -5.95 -5.66 -1.07
CA ILE A 98 -5.80 -7.10 -0.82
C ILE A 98 -4.37 -7.53 -1.16
N ALA A 99 -3.82 -7.06 -2.28
CA ALA A 99 -2.44 -7.29 -2.63
C ALA A 99 -1.46 -6.68 -1.59
N LYS A 100 -1.71 -5.45 -1.12
CA LYS A 100 -0.92 -4.85 -0.02
C LYS A 100 -0.97 -5.72 1.25
N ASN A 101 -2.11 -6.31 1.59
CA ASN A 101 -2.23 -7.22 2.73
C ASN A 101 -1.34 -8.46 2.61
N VAL A 102 -1.20 -9.02 1.39
CA VAL A 102 -0.26 -10.13 1.14
C VAL A 102 1.16 -9.74 1.51
N GLY A 103 1.58 -8.54 1.14
CA GLY A 103 2.90 -8.00 1.47
C GLY A 103 3.05 -7.65 2.95
N ILE A 104 2.08 -6.94 3.53
CA ILE A 104 2.09 -6.51 4.94
C ILE A 104 2.22 -7.74 5.87
N ARG A 105 1.44 -8.78 5.61
CA ARG A 105 1.49 -10.01 6.41
C ARG A 105 2.86 -10.67 6.42
N ARG A 106 3.64 -10.49 5.35
CA ARG A 106 4.95 -11.16 5.13
C ARG A 106 6.14 -10.25 5.36
N ALA A 107 5.90 -8.98 5.61
CA ALA A 107 6.93 -7.98 5.92
C ALA A 107 7.63 -8.28 7.25
N GLN A 108 8.95 -8.05 7.30
CA GLN A 108 9.79 -8.38 8.45
C GLN A 108 10.27 -7.16 9.25
N GLY A 109 10.13 -5.95 8.69
CA GLY A 109 10.55 -4.71 9.34
C GLY A 109 9.77 -4.41 10.61
N SER A 110 10.39 -3.70 11.55
CA SER A 110 9.71 -3.23 12.76
C SER A 110 8.56 -2.28 12.43
N TYR A 111 8.72 -1.48 11.39
CA TYR A 111 7.69 -0.60 10.83
C TYR A 111 7.40 -0.97 9.38
N ILE A 112 6.14 -0.82 8.98
CA ILE A 112 5.67 -1.08 7.62
C ILE A 112 5.12 0.20 7.03
N LEU A 113 5.67 0.60 5.88
CA LEU A 113 5.14 1.66 5.03
C LEU A 113 4.35 1.02 3.88
N ALA A 114 3.03 1.09 3.94
CA ALA A 114 2.18 0.77 2.80
C ALA A 114 2.00 2.02 1.95
N THR A 115 2.48 1.99 0.70
CA THR A 115 2.51 3.16 -0.19
C THR A 115 2.17 2.75 -1.63
N ASN A 116 2.16 3.71 -2.55
CA ASN A 116 1.96 3.50 -3.97
C ASN A 116 3.31 3.55 -4.72
N THR A 117 3.30 3.01 -5.94
CA THR A 117 4.50 2.81 -6.77
C THR A 117 5.04 4.08 -7.41
N ASP A 118 4.32 5.19 -7.31
CA ASP A 118 4.61 6.50 -7.88
C ASP A 118 4.78 7.59 -6.81
N ILE A 119 5.13 7.16 -5.60
CA ILE A 119 5.35 8.04 -4.45
C ILE A 119 6.85 8.20 -4.18
N TYR A 120 7.26 9.45 -4.05
CA TYR A 120 8.61 9.87 -3.71
C TYR A 120 8.61 10.42 -2.28
N LEU A 121 9.47 9.88 -1.43
CA LEU A 121 9.60 10.31 -0.04
C LEU A 121 10.39 11.62 0.03
N SER A 122 9.99 12.54 0.90
CA SER A 122 10.87 13.69 1.21
C SER A 122 12.02 13.26 2.10
N ARG A 123 13.10 14.05 2.09
CA ARG A 123 14.25 13.85 2.97
C ARG A 123 13.85 13.91 4.46
N ASP A 124 12.87 14.74 4.80
CA ASP A 124 12.36 14.84 6.17
C ASP A 124 11.71 13.53 6.65
N ILE A 125 10.93 12.85 5.79
CA ILE A 125 10.38 11.53 6.09
C ILE A 125 11.50 10.51 6.28
N VAL A 126 12.47 10.49 5.37
CA VAL A 126 13.58 9.54 5.46
C VAL A 126 14.41 9.79 6.72
N ASN A 127 14.70 11.04 7.05
CA ASN A 127 15.40 11.40 8.28
C ASN A 127 14.62 11.02 9.54
N MET A 128 13.29 11.18 9.55
CA MET A 128 12.44 10.75 10.66
C MET A 128 12.54 9.22 10.87
N ILE A 129 12.53 8.46 9.79
CA ILE A 129 12.66 6.99 9.84
C ILE A 129 14.08 6.60 10.30
N ALA A 130 15.12 7.25 9.78
CA ALA A 130 16.52 6.97 10.11
C ALA A 130 16.85 7.20 11.60
N ARG A 131 16.17 8.15 12.25
CA ARG A 131 16.33 8.41 13.68
C ARG A 131 15.78 7.29 14.56
N GLN A 132 14.97 6.39 14.03
CA GLN A 132 14.33 5.27 14.74
C GLN A 132 13.55 5.69 16.01
N THR A 133 12.93 6.87 15.97
CA THR A 133 12.15 7.45 17.08
C THR A 133 10.64 7.31 16.89
N LEU A 134 10.23 6.48 15.92
CA LEU A 134 8.81 6.19 15.71
C LEU A 134 8.22 5.45 16.91
N ARG A 135 7.02 5.85 17.30
CA ARG A 135 6.29 5.23 18.40
C ARG A 135 5.36 4.13 17.89
N PRO A 136 5.28 2.97 18.54
CA PRO A 136 4.31 1.93 18.19
C PRO A 136 2.89 2.44 18.44
N MET A 137 1.90 1.79 17.83
CA MET A 137 0.47 2.10 17.91
C MET A 137 0.11 3.51 17.39
N VAL A 138 0.98 4.11 16.60
CA VAL A 138 0.74 5.39 15.94
C VAL A 138 0.81 5.18 14.44
N LEU A 139 -0.31 5.42 13.75
CA LEU A 139 -0.34 5.50 12.30
C LEU A 139 0.19 6.88 11.86
N TYR A 140 1.35 6.90 11.25
CA TYR A 140 1.93 8.13 10.70
C TYR A 140 1.39 8.37 9.28
N ARG A 141 1.03 9.62 9.03
CA ARG A 141 0.51 10.13 7.75
C ARG A 141 1.39 11.26 7.26
N ALA A 142 1.56 11.37 5.95
CA ALA A 142 2.25 12.50 5.32
C ALA A 142 1.31 13.23 4.36
N THR A 143 1.47 14.53 4.23
CA THR A 143 0.76 15.35 3.25
C THR A 143 1.27 15.02 1.85
N ARG A 144 0.35 14.76 0.91
CA ARG A 144 0.70 14.51 -0.50
C ARG A 144 0.73 15.80 -1.28
N LEU A 145 1.82 15.99 -2.00
CA LEU A 145 2.01 17.06 -2.96
C LEU A 145 2.00 16.49 -4.38
N ASP A 146 0.98 16.83 -5.15
CA ASP A 146 0.90 16.42 -6.57
C ASP A 146 1.80 17.32 -7.43
N MET A 147 2.56 16.71 -8.32
CA MET A 147 3.46 17.40 -9.24
C MET A 147 2.74 17.72 -10.57
N LYS A 148 3.07 18.85 -11.21
CA LYS A 148 2.40 19.33 -12.44
C LYS A 148 2.62 18.44 -13.65
N SER A 149 3.81 17.89 -13.79
CA SER A 149 4.19 17.06 -14.92
C SER A 149 5.11 15.96 -14.46
N TRP A 150 5.24 14.93 -15.31
CA TRP A 150 6.28 13.95 -15.15
C TRP A 150 7.64 14.63 -15.35
N LEU A 151 8.44 14.61 -14.33
CA LEU A 151 9.82 15.08 -14.38
C LEU A 151 10.73 13.89 -14.66
N ASP A 152 11.78 14.11 -15.46
CA ASP A 152 12.75 13.06 -15.74
C ASP A 152 13.36 12.56 -14.42
N ALA A 153 12.99 11.36 -14.07
CA ALA A 153 13.33 10.78 -12.79
C ALA A 153 14.80 10.37 -12.65
N THR A 154 15.55 10.33 -13.75
CA THR A 154 16.98 10.02 -13.70
C THR A 154 17.77 11.09 -12.96
N ASN A 155 17.25 12.32 -12.94
CA ASN A 155 17.88 13.49 -12.31
C ASN A 155 17.00 14.15 -11.24
N LEU A 156 15.99 13.45 -10.71
CA LEU A 156 15.17 13.99 -9.63
C LEU A 156 16.00 14.16 -8.37
N ASP A 157 16.07 15.40 -7.92
CA ASP A 157 16.54 15.76 -6.60
C ASP A 157 15.44 16.49 -5.83
N GLU A 158 15.66 16.73 -4.56
CA GLU A 158 14.69 17.37 -3.71
C GLU A 158 14.43 18.83 -4.10
N THR A 159 15.40 19.50 -4.72
CA THR A 159 15.24 20.90 -5.16
C THR A 159 14.20 21.00 -6.27
N VAL A 160 14.14 20.01 -7.17
CA VAL A 160 13.11 19.91 -8.22
C VAL A 160 11.75 19.64 -7.61
N LEU A 161 11.66 18.73 -6.63
CA LEU A 161 10.41 18.34 -6.00
C LEU A 161 9.83 19.44 -5.09
N THR A 162 10.68 20.23 -4.46
CA THR A 162 10.26 21.32 -3.56
C THR A 162 10.00 22.63 -4.30
N ASP A 163 10.38 22.76 -5.57
CA ASP A 163 10.12 23.96 -6.36
C ASP A 163 8.60 24.16 -6.56
N PRO A 164 8.03 25.26 -6.05
CA PRO A 164 6.60 25.55 -6.20
C PRO A 164 6.11 25.58 -7.66
N ARG A 165 7.00 25.88 -8.60
CA ARG A 165 6.69 25.89 -10.04
C ARG A 165 6.33 24.53 -10.58
N ASN A 166 6.82 23.46 -9.94
CA ASN A 166 6.57 22.07 -10.31
C ASN A 166 5.36 21.45 -9.59
N GLN A 167 4.79 22.16 -8.62
CA GLN A 167 3.69 21.67 -7.80
C GLN A 167 2.34 21.98 -8.45
N ALA A 168 1.41 21.02 -8.37
CA ALA A 168 0.07 21.13 -8.94
C ALA A 168 -1.02 21.28 -7.87
N ALA A 169 -0.99 20.44 -6.82
CA ALA A 169 -1.99 20.45 -5.77
C ALA A 169 -1.45 19.92 -4.45
N LEU A 170 -1.96 20.46 -3.34
CA LEU A 170 -1.63 20.02 -1.99
C LEU A 170 -2.83 19.28 -1.40
N ASN A 171 -2.63 18.01 -1.02
CA ASN A 171 -3.64 17.19 -0.35
C ASN A 171 -3.42 17.26 1.17
N VAL A 172 -3.87 18.37 1.76
CA VAL A 172 -3.71 18.66 3.19
C VAL A 172 -4.40 17.61 4.05
N LEU A 173 -3.71 17.13 5.06
CA LEU A 173 -4.25 16.21 6.06
C LEU A 173 -5.22 16.96 6.98
N LYS A 174 -6.33 16.30 7.31
CA LYS A 174 -7.39 16.88 8.18
C LYS A 174 -7.65 15.95 9.36
N PRO A 175 -7.41 16.41 10.59
CA PRO A 175 -7.72 15.64 11.78
C PRO A 175 -9.23 15.37 11.89
N PRO A 176 -9.68 14.39 12.68
CA PRO A 176 -8.83 13.46 13.45
C PRO A 176 -8.43 12.20 12.67
N TYR A 177 -8.89 12.00 11.44
CA TYR A 177 -8.73 10.74 10.70
C TYR A 177 -7.67 10.82 9.59
N PHE A 178 -7.27 12.01 9.17
CA PHE A 178 -6.22 12.23 8.16
C PHE A 178 -6.38 11.39 6.89
N THR A 179 -7.59 11.34 6.33
CA THR A 179 -7.98 10.43 5.24
C THR A 179 -7.64 10.92 3.83
N ASN A 180 -7.16 12.16 3.66
CA ASN A 180 -6.79 12.66 2.33
C ASN A 180 -5.55 11.91 1.83
N ALA A 181 -5.60 11.42 0.57
CA ALA A 181 -4.50 10.69 -0.07
C ALA A 181 -3.90 9.60 0.81
N SER A 182 -4.75 8.86 1.57
CA SER A 182 -4.26 7.92 2.58
C SER A 182 -3.51 6.73 1.98
N GLY A 183 -3.86 6.28 0.79
CA GLY A 183 -3.19 5.17 0.12
C GLY A 183 -1.71 5.40 -0.21
N ASP A 184 -1.27 6.66 -0.17
CA ASP A 184 0.07 7.05 -0.58
C ASP A 184 1.10 7.01 0.55
N PHE A 185 0.65 7.10 1.81
CA PHE A 185 1.55 6.99 2.95
C PHE A 185 0.79 6.54 4.21
N LEU A 186 0.99 5.28 4.57
CA LEU A 186 0.49 4.65 5.80
C LEU A 186 1.66 3.92 6.46
N LEU A 187 2.29 4.57 7.43
CA LEU A 187 3.43 4.03 8.16
C LEU A 187 2.99 3.66 9.58
N LEU A 188 3.06 2.38 9.92
CA LEU A 188 2.61 1.84 11.19
C LEU A 188 3.57 0.72 11.64
N ASP A 189 3.73 0.52 12.92
CA ASP A 189 4.49 -0.62 13.42
C ASP A 189 3.87 -1.96 12.99
N ARG A 190 4.72 -2.95 12.78
CA ARG A 190 4.31 -4.27 12.27
C ARG A 190 3.31 -4.96 13.18
N PHE A 191 3.49 -4.86 14.50
CA PHE A 191 2.59 -5.48 15.46
C PHE A 191 1.17 -4.93 15.31
N SER A 192 1.02 -3.61 15.25
CA SER A 192 -0.28 -2.95 15.06
C SER A 192 -0.93 -3.31 13.72
N PHE A 193 -0.17 -3.37 12.61
CA PHE A 193 -0.71 -3.84 11.32
C PHE A 193 -1.25 -5.27 11.42
N HIS A 194 -0.52 -6.15 12.09
CA HIS A 194 -0.94 -7.55 12.27
C HIS A 194 -2.15 -7.68 13.21
N ALA A 195 -2.20 -6.90 14.30
CA ALA A 195 -3.33 -6.88 15.22
C ALA A 195 -4.60 -6.40 14.53
N LEU A 196 -4.51 -5.36 13.68
CA LEU A 196 -5.59 -4.84 12.85
C LEU A 196 -5.93 -5.74 11.65
N ARG A 197 -5.10 -6.74 11.36
CA ARG A 197 -5.22 -7.65 10.22
C ARG A 197 -5.31 -6.92 8.87
N GLY A 198 -4.54 -5.85 8.72
CA GLY A 198 -4.38 -5.10 7.48
C GLY A 198 -5.62 -4.34 7.01
N PHE A 199 -5.70 -4.11 5.72
CA PHE A 199 -6.81 -3.41 5.07
C PHE A 199 -8.03 -4.32 4.95
N ASN A 200 -9.20 -3.74 4.90
CA ASN A 200 -10.49 -4.42 4.79
C ASN A 200 -10.63 -5.26 3.49
N GLU A 201 -10.67 -6.58 3.60
CA GLU A 201 -10.74 -7.53 2.48
C GLU A 201 -12.16 -7.88 2.03
N ILE A 202 -13.19 -7.41 2.73
CA ILE A 202 -14.58 -7.61 2.27
C ILE A 202 -14.98 -6.57 1.23
N VAL A 203 -14.22 -5.49 1.06
CA VAL A 203 -14.45 -4.49 0.00
C VAL A 203 -13.86 -4.99 -1.30
N ARG A 204 -14.60 -5.81 -2.01
CA ARG A 204 -14.18 -6.50 -3.25
C ARG A 204 -14.79 -5.88 -4.52
N PHE A 205 -15.54 -4.81 -4.36
CA PHE A 205 -16.27 -4.13 -5.43
C PHE A 205 -15.67 -2.78 -5.82
N ALA A 206 -14.77 -2.24 -5.00
CA ALA A 206 -14.15 -0.94 -5.22
C ALA A 206 -12.65 -0.99 -4.95
N LYS A 207 -11.91 -0.07 -5.55
CA LYS A 207 -10.48 0.17 -5.26
C LYS A 207 -10.30 1.38 -4.34
N ILE A 208 -11.17 2.39 -4.47
CA ILE A 208 -11.02 3.69 -3.82
C ILE A 208 -11.60 3.67 -2.41
N HIS A 209 -10.97 4.39 -1.51
CA HIS A 209 -11.40 4.65 -0.12
C HIS A 209 -11.20 3.49 0.87
N ILE A 210 -10.56 2.40 0.48
CA ILE A 210 -10.18 1.33 1.42
C ILE A 210 -9.08 1.83 2.35
N ASP A 211 -8.17 2.64 1.85
CA ASP A 211 -7.16 3.38 2.59
C ASP A 211 -7.78 4.32 3.64
N ALA A 212 -8.80 5.10 3.24
CA ALA A 212 -9.53 5.96 4.16
C ALA A 212 -10.31 5.13 5.20
N ASN A 213 -10.90 3.99 4.80
CA ASN A 213 -11.53 3.05 5.72
C ASN A 213 -10.54 2.54 6.78
N PHE A 214 -9.28 2.26 6.39
CA PHE A 214 -8.25 1.84 7.32
C PHE A 214 -7.94 2.93 8.37
N CYS A 215 -7.91 4.21 8.00
CA CYS A 215 -7.75 5.29 8.98
C CYS A 215 -8.88 5.32 10.02
N PHE A 216 -10.14 5.07 9.59
CA PHE A 216 -11.25 4.94 10.54
C PHE A 216 -11.11 3.70 11.41
N HIS A 217 -10.65 2.58 10.83
CA HIS A 217 -10.45 1.32 11.53
C HIS A 217 -9.38 1.46 12.61
N VAL A 218 -8.23 2.06 12.29
CA VAL A 218 -7.15 2.39 13.25
C VAL A 218 -7.71 3.17 14.45
N ARG A 219 -8.49 4.20 14.20
CA ARG A 219 -9.10 5.00 15.28
C ARG A 219 -10.13 4.24 16.10
N ALA A 220 -10.92 3.38 15.46
CA ALA A 220 -11.92 2.56 16.15
C ALA A 220 -11.27 1.55 17.10
N HIS A 221 -10.05 1.09 16.79
CA HIS A 221 -9.24 0.24 17.67
C HIS A 221 -8.42 1.02 18.71
N GLY A 222 -8.64 2.32 18.86
CA GLY A 222 -7.99 3.13 19.89
C GLY A 222 -6.56 3.58 19.56
N LEU A 223 -6.03 3.29 18.37
CA LEU A 223 -4.69 3.74 17.99
C LEU A 223 -4.70 5.24 17.63
N ALA A 224 -3.54 5.88 17.81
CA ALA A 224 -3.35 7.27 17.40
C ALA A 224 -3.10 7.37 15.89
N ILE A 225 -3.45 8.52 15.29
CA ILE A 225 -2.98 8.91 13.96
C ILE A 225 -2.24 10.23 14.11
N ALA A 226 -1.05 10.33 13.54
CA ALA A 226 -0.21 11.51 13.61
C ALA A 226 0.17 11.98 12.20
N ASP A 227 0.14 13.29 11.99
CA ASP A 227 0.76 13.93 10.84
C ASP A 227 2.27 14.00 11.08
N THR A 228 3.07 13.58 10.13
CA THR A 228 4.53 13.70 10.17
C THR A 228 5.00 15.14 10.07
N GLY A 229 4.15 16.06 9.57
CA GLY A 229 4.54 17.41 9.20
C GLY A 229 5.38 17.49 7.91
N ALA A 230 5.59 16.35 7.25
CA ALA A 230 6.42 16.26 6.05
C ALA A 230 5.59 15.83 4.82
N TYR A 231 6.22 15.86 3.64
CA TYR A 231 5.56 15.62 2.37
C TYR A 231 5.98 14.30 1.72
N VAL A 232 5.04 13.73 0.96
CA VAL A 232 5.34 12.81 -0.14
C VAL A 232 4.96 13.46 -1.45
N TYR A 233 5.72 13.18 -2.50
CA TYR A 233 5.47 13.73 -3.83
C TYR A 233 4.87 12.65 -4.71
N HIS A 234 3.89 13.02 -5.54
CA HIS A 234 3.14 12.10 -6.38
C HIS A 234 3.12 12.58 -7.83
N PHE A 235 3.39 11.66 -8.74
CA PHE A 235 3.29 11.87 -10.18
C PHE A 235 2.20 10.96 -10.77
N GLY A 236 1.43 11.42 -11.74
CA GLY A 236 0.54 10.55 -12.50
C GLY A 236 -0.97 10.78 -12.39
N GLU A 237 -1.45 12.01 -12.28
CA GLU A 237 -2.90 12.30 -12.14
C GLU A 237 -3.81 11.91 -13.34
N GLY A 238 -3.28 11.76 -14.56
CA GLY A 238 -4.10 11.72 -15.76
C GLY A 238 -5.02 10.52 -15.88
N THR A 239 -4.54 9.33 -15.58
CA THR A 239 -5.26 8.08 -15.82
C THR A 239 -6.33 7.78 -14.76
N PHE A 240 -6.12 8.22 -13.54
CA PHE A 240 -7.05 8.01 -12.44
C PHE A 240 -8.42 8.67 -12.67
N ARG A 241 -8.44 9.89 -13.20
CA ARG A 241 -9.69 10.62 -13.45
C ARG A 241 -10.59 9.90 -14.44
N ALA A 242 -10.02 9.33 -15.50
CA ALA A 242 -10.77 8.61 -16.53
C ALA A 242 -11.43 7.33 -16.01
N GLN A 243 -10.83 6.64 -15.04
CA GLN A 243 -11.29 5.36 -14.52
C GLN A 243 -12.03 5.44 -13.17
N ARG A 244 -12.21 6.64 -12.62
CA ARG A 244 -12.78 6.87 -11.29
C ARG A 244 -14.13 6.18 -11.06
N ARG A 245 -14.98 6.10 -12.10
CA ARG A 245 -16.29 5.43 -11.99
C ARG A 245 -16.15 3.92 -11.76
N VAL A 246 -15.19 3.26 -12.41
CA VAL A 246 -14.91 1.84 -12.23
C VAL A 246 -14.42 1.58 -10.81
N TYR A 247 -13.50 2.41 -10.32
CA TYR A 247 -12.90 2.24 -8.99
C TYR A 247 -13.87 2.50 -7.85
N ARG A 248 -14.94 3.27 -8.09
CA ARG A 248 -15.98 3.60 -7.09
C ARG A 248 -17.24 2.73 -7.17
N ALA A 249 -17.31 1.81 -8.13
CA ALA A 249 -18.47 0.94 -8.26
C ALA A 249 -18.72 0.19 -6.95
N ARG A 250 -19.99 0.03 -6.61
CA ARG A 250 -20.46 -0.73 -5.46
C ARG A 250 -21.63 -1.62 -5.91
N PRO A 251 -21.89 -2.74 -5.24
CA PRO A 251 -23.10 -3.50 -5.48
C PRO A 251 -24.34 -2.63 -5.26
N SER A 252 -25.34 -2.77 -6.11
CA SER A 252 -26.62 -2.03 -5.99
C SER A 252 -27.36 -2.33 -4.68
N ASN A 253 -27.11 -3.50 -4.11
CA ASN A 253 -27.68 -3.99 -2.85
C ASN A 253 -26.82 -3.71 -1.61
N ALA A 254 -25.78 -2.89 -1.72
CA ALA A 254 -24.94 -2.53 -0.58
C ALA A 254 -25.78 -1.72 0.44
N PRO A 255 -25.88 -2.15 1.71
CA PRO A 255 -26.77 -1.54 2.70
C PRO A 255 -26.26 -0.16 3.18
N TRP A 256 -25.03 0.18 2.88
CA TRP A 256 -24.43 1.45 3.27
C TRP A 256 -24.38 2.41 2.08
N GLY A 257 -24.87 3.59 2.28
CA GLY A 257 -24.86 4.69 1.33
C GLY A 257 -23.43 5.18 0.99
N GLY A 258 -23.28 6.46 0.67
CA GLY A 258 -21.98 7.09 0.33
C GLY A 258 -20.94 7.09 1.45
N ASN A 259 -21.31 6.75 2.68
CA ASN A 259 -20.45 6.77 3.87
C ASN A 259 -19.86 5.40 4.25
N TRP A 260 -19.90 4.40 3.35
CA TRP A 260 -19.46 3.04 3.63
C TRP A 260 -18.05 2.98 4.28
N ARG A 261 -17.13 3.84 3.91
CA ARG A 261 -15.77 3.90 4.47
C ARG A 261 -15.70 4.14 5.97
N LYS A 262 -16.72 4.78 6.56
CA LYS A 262 -16.83 4.98 8.01
C LYS A 262 -17.60 3.86 8.70
N GLN A 263 -18.49 3.21 7.98
CA GLN A 263 -19.46 2.27 8.52
C GLN A 263 -19.02 0.82 8.37
N MET A 264 -18.21 0.52 7.33
CA MET A 264 -17.67 -0.82 7.10
C MET A 264 -16.36 -1.02 7.85
N LEU A 265 -16.38 -0.95 9.15
CA LEU A 265 -15.22 -1.36 9.95
C LEU A 265 -15.34 -2.87 10.17
N TYR A 266 -14.34 -3.59 9.73
CA TYR A 266 -14.33 -5.04 9.73
C TYR A 266 -12.94 -5.57 10.04
N ASP A 267 -12.88 -6.46 11.03
CA ASP A 267 -11.68 -7.22 11.33
C ASP A 267 -11.62 -8.42 10.40
N ASN A 268 -10.63 -8.43 9.53
CA ASN A 268 -10.39 -9.56 8.65
C ASN A 268 -10.20 -10.86 9.46
N PRO A 269 -10.54 -12.03 8.89
CA PRO A 269 -10.32 -13.31 9.56
C PRO A 269 -8.80 -13.58 9.76
N PRO A 270 -8.43 -14.58 10.59
CA PRO A 270 -7.01 -14.89 10.85
C PRO A 270 -6.17 -15.20 9.63
N ASN A 271 -6.78 -15.67 8.53
CA ASN A 271 -6.11 -15.96 7.26
C ASN A 271 -6.00 -14.76 6.29
N TRP A 272 -6.21 -13.53 6.77
CA TRP A 272 -6.06 -12.30 5.97
C TRP A 272 -4.73 -12.26 5.19
N GLY A 273 -4.68 -11.52 4.10
CA GLY A 273 -3.48 -11.43 3.28
C GLY A 273 -3.06 -12.78 2.68
N LEU A 274 -4.03 -13.65 2.41
CA LEU A 274 -3.80 -15.01 1.92
C LEU A 274 -2.87 -15.81 2.84
N GLY A 275 -3.14 -15.76 4.15
CA GLY A 275 -2.28 -16.36 5.17
C GLY A 275 -2.14 -17.87 5.08
N ASP A 276 -3.19 -18.56 4.64
CA ASP A 276 -3.24 -20.02 4.51
C ASP A 276 -2.87 -20.48 3.09
N ALA A 277 -2.60 -19.54 2.17
CA ALA A 277 -2.21 -19.90 0.81
C ALA A 277 -0.82 -20.53 0.78
N PRO A 278 -0.60 -21.59 0.00
CA PRO A 278 0.72 -22.15 -0.22
C PRO A 278 1.67 -21.13 -0.83
N VAL A 279 2.87 -21.03 -0.29
CA VAL A 279 3.90 -20.14 -0.80
C VAL A 279 5.08 -20.97 -1.30
N VAL A 280 5.28 -20.99 -2.61
CA VAL A 280 6.38 -21.70 -3.24
C VAL A 280 7.52 -20.73 -3.50
N ARG A 281 8.71 -21.12 -3.05
CA ARG A 281 9.93 -20.37 -3.29
C ARG A 281 10.42 -20.62 -4.71
N ARG A 282 10.53 -19.59 -5.52
CA ARG A 282 11.11 -19.63 -6.87
C ARG A 282 12.63 -19.46 -6.82
N ASP A 283 13.07 -18.51 -6.01
CA ASP A 283 14.47 -18.25 -5.67
C ASP A 283 14.55 -17.61 -4.26
N ASP A 284 15.73 -17.12 -3.86
CA ASP A 284 15.94 -16.53 -2.53
C ASP A 284 15.04 -15.31 -2.24
N ARG A 285 14.63 -14.61 -3.27
CA ARG A 285 13.92 -13.34 -3.19
C ARG A 285 12.57 -13.33 -3.90
N HIS A 286 12.26 -14.37 -4.69
CA HIS A 286 11.00 -14.48 -5.41
C HIS A 286 10.20 -15.67 -4.93
N ARG A 287 8.94 -15.41 -4.59
CA ARG A 287 7.97 -16.40 -4.11
C ARG A 287 6.70 -16.31 -4.94
N ARG A 288 6.04 -17.44 -5.11
CA ARG A 288 4.70 -17.50 -5.68
C ARG A 288 3.71 -17.91 -4.60
N VAL A 289 2.61 -17.17 -4.50
CA VAL A 289 1.43 -17.50 -3.70
C VAL A 289 0.52 -18.30 -4.61
N GLU A 290 0.51 -19.62 -4.44
CA GLU A 290 -0.28 -20.52 -5.24
C GLU A 290 -1.74 -20.54 -4.79
N PHE A 291 -2.63 -20.79 -5.74
CA PHE A 291 -4.05 -20.77 -5.45
C PHE A 291 -4.47 -21.97 -4.58
N ASP A 292 -5.15 -21.64 -3.49
CA ASP A 292 -5.92 -22.55 -2.65
C ASP A 292 -7.24 -21.86 -2.33
N ASP A 293 -8.36 -22.47 -2.72
CA ASP A 293 -9.71 -21.91 -2.51
C ASP A 293 -10.02 -21.72 -1.02
N ARG A 294 -9.47 -22.57 -0.15
CA ARG A 294 -9.60 -22.48 1.31
C ARG A 294 -8.97 -21.21 1.89
N ALA A 295 -7.98 -20.63 1.21
CA ALA A 295 -7.35 -19.39 1.61
C ALA A 295 -8.21 -18.15 1.26
N VAL A 296 -9.26 -18.30 0.46
CA VAL A 296 -10.18 -17.21 0.11
C VAL A 296 -11.22 -17.07 1.24
N PRO A 297 -11.22 -15.95 1.99
CA PRO A 297 -12.22 -15.74 3.02
C PRO A 297 -13.62 -15.73 2.40
N PRO A 298 -14.62 -16.37 3.04
CA PRO A 298 -15.98 -16.37 2.54
C PRO A 298 -16.53 -14.94 2.44
N LEU A 299 -17.47 -14.74 1.53
CA LEU A 299 -18.22 -13.49 1.46
C LEU A 299 -19.03 -13.33 2.74
N VAL A 300 -18.68 -12.35 3.53
CA VAL A 300 -19.45 -11.98 4.71
C VAL A 300 -20.73 -11.30 4.23
N ALA A 301 -21.88 -11.73 4.76
CA ALA A 301 -23.13 -11.03 4.54
C ALA A 301 -22.99 -9.59 5.08
N LEU A 302 -23.02 -8.65 4.18
CA LEU A 302 -22.69 -7.23 4.41
C LEU A 302 -23.58 -6.52 5.46
N GLY A 303 -24.57 -7.19 6.01
CA GLY A 303 -25.43 -6.67 7.09
C GLY A 303 -24.98 -7.01 8.52
N ARG A 304 -23.89 -7.75 8.69
CA ARG A 304 -23.37 -8.14 10.02
C ARG A 304 -21.95 -7.65 10.21
N LEU A 305 -21.74 -6.35 10.11
CA LEU A 305 -20.45 -5.75 10.47
C LEU A 305 -20.45 -5.53 11.98
N THR A 306 -19.60 -6.26 12.66
CA THR A 306 -19.36 -6.07 14.09
C THR A 306 -18.40 -4.92 14.31
N THR A 307 -18.64 -4.13 15.35
CA THR A 307 -17.64 -3.22 15.87
C THR A 307 -16.39 -4.01 16.21
N PRO A 308 -15.19 -3.50 15.86
CA PRO A 308 -13.94 -4.18 16.15
C PRO A 308 -13.84 -4.61 17.62
N ALA A 309 -13.53 -5.87 17.86
CA ALA A 309 -13.37 -6.42 19.20
C ALA A 309 -11.96 -6.16 19.80
N PHE A 310 -11.03 -5.65 18.99
CA PHE A 310 -9.67 -5.39 19.43
C PHE A 310 -9.61 -4.09 20.22
N VAL A 311 -9.44 -4.21 21.51
CA VAL A 311 -9.00 -3.11 22.39
C VAL A 311 -7.58 -3.46 22.82
N PRO A 312 -6.57 -2.66 22.50
CA PRO A 312 -5.22 -2.90 22.99
C PRO A 312 -5.20 -2.74 24.49
N THR A 313 -5.36 -3.82 25.23
CA THR A 313 -5.34 -3.79 26.71
C THR A 313 -3.94 -3.77 27.30
N GLU A 314 -2.90 -4.01 26.48
CA GLU A 314 -1.53 -4.17 26.95
C GLU A 314 -0.64 -2.93 26.78
N PHE A 315 -1.14 -1.84 26.20
CA PHE A 315 -0.37 -0.62 26.01
C PHE A 315 -1.03 0.58 26.70
N LYS A 316 -0.87 0.66 28.01
CA LYS A 316 -0.97 1.95 28.69
C LYS A 316 0.31 2.73 28.42
N LEU A 317 0.18 3.85 27.68
CA LEU A 317 1.24 4.84 27.53
C LEU A 317 1.66 5.41 28.90
#